data_776381d821437f2a9b21a29d7236f5c5
#
_entry.id   776381d821437f2a9b21a29d7236f5c5
#
_cell.length_a   1.000
_cell.length_b   1.000
_cell.length_c   1.000
_cell.angle_alpha   90.00
_cell.angle_beta   90.00
_cell.angle_gamma   90.00
#
_symmetry.space_group_name_H-M   'P 1'
#
loop_
_entity.id
_entity.type
_entity.pdbx_description
1 polymer ?
#
loop_
_entity_poly.entity_id
_entity_poly.type
_entity_poly.pdbx_seq_one_letter_code
_entity_poly.pdbx_strand_id
1 'polypeptide(L)'
;MNYTNDIRDYLALEIEILKKLDVEQINAALNLLDETRQKKGRIYICGNGGSAATASHFQNDFNKGVSEYIDVPFRFHCLNDNVATLMAIANDIGYEEVFRFQLRNNLEENDVLVAISGSGNSHNVIRAVEYAKEHGCKIIGLTGFSGGKLKELSDISLHAPVNSMQ
;
A
#
# COMPACT_ATOMS: atom_id res chain seq x y z
N MET A 1 -11.26 -28.97 -21.97
CA MET A 1 -11.71 -27.58 -21.78
C MET A 1 -10.82 -26.65 -22.57
N ASN A 2 -11.33 -25.59 -23.13
CA ASN A 2 -10.53 -24.62 -23.88
C ASN A 2 -10.80 -23.19 -23.30
N TYR A 3 -9.82 -22.62 -22.65
CA TYR A 3 -9.91 -21.31 -21.99
C TYR A 3 -9.40 -20.14 -22.84
N THR A 4 -9.14 -20.36 -24.14
CA THR A 4 -8.49 -19.37 -25.02
C THR A 4 -9.26 -18.04 -25.08
N ASN A 5 -10.59 -18.09 -25.12
CA ASN A 5 -11.41 -16.87 -25.16
C ASN A 5 -11.41 -16.16 -23.81
N ASP A 6 -11.58 -16.89 -22.71
CA ASP A 6 -11.53 -16.33 -21.35
C ASP A 6 -10.19 -15.63 -21.09
N ILE A 7 -9.09 -16.23 -21.55
CA ILE A 7 -7.74 -15.63 -21.44
C ILE A 7 -7.64 -14.33 -22.25
N ARG A 8 -8.16 -14.32 -23.48
CA ARG A 8 -8.15 -13.12 -24.33
C ARG A 8 -8.99 -11.99 -23.73
N ASP A 9 -10.16 -12.30 -23.20
CA ASP A 9 -11.06 -11.34 -22.57
C ASP A 9 -10.43 -10.75 -21.31
N TYR A 10 -9.78 -11.60 -20.50
CA TYR A 10 -9.02 -11.16 -19.34
C TYR A 10 -7.89 -10.19 -19.70
N LEU A 11 -7.05 -10.56 -20.69
CA LEU A 11 -5.94 -9.70 -21.15
C LEU A 11 -6.45 -8.37 -21.74
N ALA A 12 -7.57 -8.39 -22.44
CA ALA A 12 -8.21 -7.17 -22.95
C ALA A 12 -8.68 -6.25 -21.82
N LEU A 13 -9.29 -6.83 -20.77
CA LEU A 13 -9.70 -6.09 -19.57
C LEU A 13 -8.49 -5.45 -18.86
N GLU A 14 -7.40 -6.20 -18.68
CA GLU A 14 -6.14 -5.69 -18.08
C GLU A 14 -5.62 -4.46 -18.83
N ILE A 15 -5.55 -4.55 -20.17
CA ILE A 15 -5.10 -3.45 -21.01
C ILE A 15 -6.01 -2.20 -20.86
N GLU A 16 -7.32 -2.39 -20.79
CA GLU A 16 -8.27 -1.29 -20.61
C GLU A 16 -8.16 -0.64 -19.22
N ILE A 17 -7.88 -1.42 -18.19
CA ILE A 17 -7.65 -0.90 -16.83
C ILE A 17 -6.36 -0.06 -16.80
N LEU A 18 -5.27 -0.59 -17.37
CA LEU A 18 -3.98 0.13 -17.41
C LEU A 18 -4.10 1.48 -18.11
N LYS A 19 -4.88 1.58 -19.20
CA LYS A 19 -5.13 2.84 -19.91
C LYS A 19 -5.93 3.86 -19.09
N LYS A 20 -6.67 3.42 -18.09
CA LYS A 20 -7.51 4.28 -17.22
C LYS A 20 -6.81 4.74 -15.95
N LEU A 21 -5.59 4.26 -15.69
CA LEU A 21 -4.83 4.70 -14.51
C LEU A 21 -4.50 6.19 -14.62
N ASP A 22 -4.66 6.87 -13.50
CA ASP A 22 -4.33 8.30 -13.38
C ASP A 22 -2.81 8.49 -13.25
N VAL A 23 -2.18 8.86 -14.36
CA VAL A 23 -0.72 9.04 -14.46
C VAL A 23 -0.24 10.19 -13.56
N GLU A 24 -1.04 11.22 -13.35
CA GLU A 24 -0.70 12.35 -12.48
C GLU A 24 -0.68 11.90 -11.01
N GLN A 25 -1.61 11.06 -10.59
CA GLN A 25 -1.59 10.46 -9.24
C GLN A 25 -0.39 9.53 -9.06
N ILE A 26 -0.02 8.75 -10.08
CA ILE A 26 1.18 7.91 -10.04
C ILE A 26 2.44 8.79 -9.91
N ASN A 27 2.55 9.84 -10.71
CA ASN A 27 3.65 10.81 -10.62
C ASN A 27 3.72 11.48 -9.24
N ALA A 28 2.58 11.90 -8.69
CA ALA A 28 2.51 12.49 -7.36
C ALA A 28 2.98 11.50 -6.27
N ALA A 29 2.60 10.22 -6.37
CA ALA A 29 3.06 9.18 -5.45
C ALA A 29 4.57 9.00 -5.51
N LEU A 30 5.15 8.90 -6.72
CA LEU A 30 6.59 8.76 -6.90
C LEU A 30 7.36 9.97 -6.33
N ASN A 31 6.87 11.18 -6.56
CA ASN A 31 7.48 12.39 -6.00
C ASN A 31 7.44 12.39 -4.46
N LEU A 32 6.30 12.02 -3.85
CA LEU A 32 6.20 11.93 -2.40
C LEU A 32 7.16 10.89 -1.82
N LEU A 33 7.29 9.72 -2.45
CA LEU A 33 8.23 8.68 -2.03
C LEU A 33 9.69 9.19 -2.14
N ASP A 34 10.03 9.90 -3.23
CA ASP A 34 11.37 10.47 -3.43
C ASP A 34 11.69 11.56 -2.41
N GLU A 35 10.77 12.48 -2.16
CA GLU A 35 10.90 13.50 -1.12
C GLU A 35 11.10 12.88 0.28
N THR A 36 10.35 11.82 0.59
CA THR A 36 10.45 11.10 1.86
C THR A 36 11.84 10.51 2.05
N ARG A 37 12.39 9.83 1.02
CA ARG A 37 13.75 9.27 1.12
C ARG A 37 14.82 10.36 1.25
N GLN A 38 14.68 11.48 0.52
CA GLN A 38 15.62 12.62 0.61
C GLN A 38 15.66 13.20 2.02
N LYS A 39 14.50 13.24 2.70
CA LYS A 39 14.38 13.65 4.12
C LYS A 39 14.76 12.54 5.09
N LYS A 40 15.20 11.38 4.61
CA LYS A 40 15.51 10.17 5.38
C LYS A 40 14.32 9.63 6.20
N GLY A 41 13.09 9.96 5.81
CA GLY A 41 11.87 9.39 6.37
C GLY A 41 11.71 7.91 6.02
N ARG A 42 10.83 7.22 6.75
CA ARG A 42 10.45 5.84 6.50
C ARG A 42 9.18 5.79 5.67
N ILE A 43 9.04 4.74 4.89
CA ILE A 43 7.83 4.46 4.15
C ILE A 43 7.27 3.15 4.68
N TYR A 44 6.21 3.25 5.49
CA TYR A 44 5.49 2.08 5.96
C TYR A 44 4.55 1.58 4.88
N ILE A 45 4.40 0.27 4.77
CA ILE A 45 3.49 -0.33 3.80
C ILE A 45 2.76 -1.51 4.41
N CYS A 46 1.45 -1.65 4.10
CA CYS A 46 0.62 -2.74 4.60
C CYS A 46 -0.53 -3.11 3.65
N GLY A 47 -1.02 -4.34 3.82
CA GLY A 47 -2.20 -4.88 3.14
C GLY A 47 -2.54 -6.28 3.64
N ASN A 48 -3.63 -6.87 3.15
CA ASN A 48 -4.05 -8.22 3.52
C ASN A 48 -3.91 -9.20 2.34
N GLY A 49 -3.64 -10.48 2.60
CA GLY A 49 -3.60 -11.52 1.57
C GLY A 49 -2.65 -11.20 0.42
N GLY A 50 -3.14 -11.12 -0.82
CA GLY A 50 -2.35 -10.73 -1.99
C GLY A 50 -1.74 -9.32 -1.86
N SER A 51 -2.46 -8.38 -1.25
CA SER A 51 -1.94 -7.04 -0.95
C SER A 51 -0.79 -7.07 0.06
N ALA A 52 -0.75 -8.05 0.99
CA ALA A 52 0.39 -8.25 1.88
C ALA A 52 1.64 -8.72 1.11
N ALA A 53 1.45 -9.65 0.17
CA ALA A 53 2.54 -10.11 -0.70
C ALA A 53 3.08 -8.97 -1.56
N THR A 54 2.20 -8.13 -2.11
CA THR A 54 2.58 -6.90 -2.83
C THR A 54 3.35 -5.94 -1.93
N ALA A 55 2.92 -5.72 -0.70
CA ALA A 55 3.59 -4.84 0.26
C ALA A 55 5.04 -5.31 0.56
N SER A 56 5.22 -6.62 0.81
CA SER A 56 6.55 -7.20 1.02
C SER A 56 7.43 -7.10 -0.23
N HIS A 57 6.83 -7.31 -1.43
CA HIS A 57 7.54 -7.15 -2.69
C HIS A 57 8.03 -5.70 -2.91
N PHE A 58 7.18 -4.70 -2.65
CA PHE A 58 7.57 -3.29 -2.70
C PHE A 58 8.77 -3.00 -1.79
N GLN A 59 8.74 -3.48 -0.54
CA GLN A 59 9.89 -3.30 0.37
C GLN A 59 11.18 -3.84 -0.24
N ASN A 60 11.17 -5.05 -0.81
CA ASN A 60 12.34 -5.62 -1.46
C ASN A 60 12.81 -4.79 -2.64
N ASP A 61 11.90 -4.41 -3.54
CA ASP A 61 12.25 -3.70 -4.76
C ASP A 61 12.82 -2.30 -4.48
N PHE A 62 12.23 -1.57 -3.56
CA PHE A 62 12.73 -0.24 -3.20
C PHE A 62 13.98 -0.28 -2.33
N ASN A 63 14.03 -1.15 -1.30
CA ASN A 63 15.18 -1.18 -0.39
C ASN A 63 16.43 -1.82 -1.02
N LYS A 64 16.27 -2.78 -1.96
CA LYS A 64 17.38 -3.41 -2.66
C LYS A 64 17.44 -2.97 -4.12
N GLY A 65 16.40 -3.21 -4.90
CA GLY A 65 16.43 -3.03 -6.35
C GLY A 65 16.75 -1.60 -6.77
N VAL A 66 15.94 -0.64 -6.34
CA VAL A 66 16.13 0.78 -6.67
C VAL A 66 17.29 1.37 -5.87
N SER A 67 17.39 1.05 -4.58
CA SER A 67 18.39 1.65 -3.68
C SER A 67 19.84 1.29 -4.02
N GLU A 68 20.06 0.24 -4.79
CA GLU A 68 21.40 -0.14 -5.31
C GLU A 68 21.99 0.93 -6.25
N TYR A 69 21.16 1.75 -6.89
CA TYR A 69 21.55 2.68 -7.94
C TYR A 69 21.41 4.15 -7.56
N ILE A 70 21.16 4.47 -6.29
CA ILE A 70 20.94 5.83 -5.80
C ILE A 70 21.72 6.13 -4.51
N ASP A 71 22.14 7.39 -4.31
CA ASP A 71 22.97 7.79 -3.18
C ASP A 71 22.25 7.75 -1.83
N VAL A 72 20.96 8.13 -1.81
CA VAL A 72 20.12 8.09 -0.61
C VAL A 72 19.14 6.93 -0.76
N PRO A 73 19.33 5.80 -0.07
CA PRO A 73 18.48 4.62 -0.21
C PRO A 73 17.08 4.85 0.37
N PHE A 74 16.11 4.13 -0.16
CA PHE A 74 14.77 4.03 0.42
C PHE A 74 14.78 3.27 1.75
N ARG A 75 13.81 3.58 2.60
CA ARG A 75 13.61 2.97 3.91
C ARG A 75 12.18 2.46 4.03
N PHE A 76 11.83 1.50 3.17
CA PHE A 76 10.54 0.82 3.24
C PHE A 76 10.48 -0.15 4.43
N HIS A 77 9.33 -0.18 5.08
CA HIS A 77 9.02 -1.01 6.24
C HIS A 77 7.67 -1.70 6.03
N CYS A 78 7.70 -2.96 5.63
CA CYS A 78 6.48 -3.76 5.47
C CYS A 78 5.96 -4.24 6.83
N LEU A 79 4.77 -3.79 7.19
CA LEU A 79 4.14 -4.17 8.45
C LEU A 79 3.62 -5.61 8.45
N ASN A 80 3.71 -6.31 7.31
CA ASN A 80 3.33 -7.70 7.18
C ASN A 80 4.48 -8.70 7.44
N ASP A 81 5.74 -8.26 7.44
CA ASP A 81 6.88 -9.18 7.39
C ASP A 81 7.19 -9.85 8.72
N ASN A 82 6.85 -9.22 9.85
CA ASN A 82 7.03 -9.85 11.16
C ASN A 82 5.79 -10.64 11.56
N VAL A 83 5.73 -11.89 11.11
CA VAL A 83 4.60 -12.80 11.38
C VAL A 83 4.35 -13.00 12.87
N ALA A 84 5.40 -13.12 13.69
CA ALA A 84 5.26 -13.29 15.13
C ALA A 84 4.58 -12.08 15.78
N THR A 85 4.96 -10.87 15.40
CA THR A 85 4.33 -9.62 15.86
C THR A 85 2.86 -9.53 15.42
N LEU A 86 2.56 -9.85 14.16
CA LEU A 86 1.18 -9.87 13.66
C LEU A 86 0.30 -10.84 14.44
N MET A 87 0.79 -12.06 14.68
CA MET A 87 0.05 -13.09 15.42
C MET A 87 -0.16 -12.69 16.87
N ALA A 88 0.85 -12.12 17.54
CA ALA A 88 0.73 -11.66 18.92
C ALA A 88 -0.31 -10.52 19.04
N ILE A 89 -0.25 -9.51 18.18
CA ILE A 89 -1.23 -8.41 18.20
C ILE A 89 -2.64 -8.94 17.90
N ALA A 90 -2.78 -9.80 16.89
CA ALA A 90 -4.07 -10.37 16.52
C ALA A 90 -4.69 -11.20 17.65
N ASN A 91 -3.88 -11.98 18.40
CA ASN A 91 -4.34 -12.82 19.50
C ASN A 91 -4.68 -12.03 20.77
N ASP A 92 -3.84 -11.05 21.13
CA ASP A 92 -3.90 -10.39 22.43
C ASP A 92 -4.73 -9.10 22.40
N ILE A 93 -4.86 -8.44 21.24
CA ILE A 93 -5.51 -7.13 21.10
C ILE A 93 -6.69 -7.21 20.12
N GLY A 94 -6.44 -7.74 18.91
CA GLY A 94 -7.41 -7.86 17.83
C GLY A 94 -6.79 -7.69 16.45
N TYR A 95 -7.38 -8.37 15.46
CA TYR A 95 -6.89 -8.33 14.08
C TYR A 95 -6.96 -6.93 13.45
N GLU A 96 -7.89 -6.11 13.87
CA GLU A 96 -8.03 -4.72 13.43
C GLU A 96 -6.86 -3.82 13.84
N GLU A 97 -6.06 -4.22 14.84
CA GLU A 97 -4.94 -3.45 15.37
C GLU A 97 -3.57 -3.87 14.80
N VAL A 98 -3.51 -4.94 14.01
CA VAL A 98 -2.23 -5.55 13.58
C VAL A 98 -1.27 -4.58 12.88
N PHE A 99 -1.77 -3.59 12.17
CA PHE A 99 -0.94 -2.56 11.51
C PHE A 99 -0.83 -1.30 12.36
N ARG A 100 -1.96 -0.80 12.89
CA ARG A 100 -1.97 0.41 13.73
C ARG A 100 -1.04 0.27 14.93
N PHE A 101 -1.05 -0.87 15.62
CA PHE A 101 -0.23 -1.08 16.80
C PHE A 101 1.28 -0.98 16.48
N GLN A 102 1.71 -1.49 15.33
CA GLN A 102 3.10 -1.39 14.89
C GLN A 102 3.52 0.05 14.55
N LEU A 103 2.59 0.89 14.10
CA LEU A 103 2.87 2.31 13.85
C LEU A 103 2.99 3.13 15.13
N ARG A 104 2.34 2.71 16.21
CA ARG A 104 2.12 3.48 17.45
C ARG A 104 3.36 4.12 18.06
N ASN A 105 4.52 3.48 17.94
CA ASN A 105 5.78 3.97 18.55
C ASN A 105 6.88 4.23 17.50
N ASN A 106 6.53 4.21 16.24
CA ASN A 106 7.52 4.21 15.16
C ASN A 106 7.32 5.34 14.14
N LEU A 107 6.13 5.95 14.08
CA LEU A 107 5.87 7.07 13.16
C LEU A 107 6.61 8.34 13.58
N GLU A 108 7.23 8.98 12.60
CA GLU A 108 7.90 10.27 12.70
C GLU A 108 7.30 11.26 11.66
N GLU A 109 7.54 12.56 11.82
CA GLU A 109 6.91 13.65 11.04
C GLU A 109 7.11 13.54 9.51
N ASN A 110 8.21 12.96 9.05
CA ASN A 110 8.50 12.82 7.62
C ASN A 110 8.17 11.45 7.05
N ASP A 111 7.45 10.62 7.79
CA ASP A 111 7.10 9.28 7.35
C ASP A 111 5.84 9.29 6.46
N VAL A 112 5.73 8.28 5.63
CA VAL A 112 4.59 8.04 4.73
C VAL A 112 4.03 6.65 4.98
N LEU A 113 2.71 6.51 4.90
CA LEU A 113 2.04 5.21 4.88
C LEU A 113 1.50 4.90 3.49
N VAL A 114 1.94 3.79 2.90
CA VAL A 114 1.36 3.17 1.71
C VAL A 114 0.39 2.09 2.16
N ALA A 115 -0.89 2.26 1.88
CA ALA A 115 -1.95 1.35 2.30
C ALA A 115 -2.58 0.66 1.09
N ILE A 116 -2.64 -0.69 1.10
CA ILE A 116 -3.16 -1.48 -0.01
C ILE A 116 -4.42 -2.23 0.42
N SER A 117 -5.55 -1.93 -0.23
CA SER A 117 -6.81 -2.64 -0.01
C SER A 117 -7.66 -2.62 -1.27
N GLY A 118 -7.86 -3.77 -1.90
CA GLY A 118 -8.69 -3.88 -3.12
C GLY A 118 -10.09 -3.30 -2.91
N SER A 119 -10.79 -3.67 -1.83
CA SER A 119 -12.11 -3.11 -1.49
C SER A 119 -12.05 -1.66 -0.97
N GLY A 120 -10.89 -1.21 -0.51
CA GLY A 120 -10.71 0.05 0.19
C GLY A 120 -11.36 0.13 1.58
N ASN A 121 -11.83 -1.01 2.13
CA ASN A 121 -12.61 -1.05 3.37
C ASN A 121 -12.08 -2.06 4.41
N SER A 122 -10.87 -2.60 4.22
CA SER A 122 -10.25 -3.50 5.19
C SER A 122 -10.02 -2.78 6.52
N HIS A 123 -10.68 -3.25 7.59
CA HIS A 123 -10.78 -2.52 8.86
C HIS A 123 -9.42 -2.25 9.49
N ASN A 124 -8.51 -3.23 9.48
CA ASN A 124 -7.14 -3.08 9.99
C ASN A 124 -6.31 -2.06 9.18
N VAL A 125 -6.51 -2.01 7.86
CA VAL A 125 -5.85 -1.01 6.98
C VAL A 125 -6.39 0.39 7.28
N ILE A 126 -7.72 0.54 7.39
CA ILE A 126 -8.36 1.84 7.71
C ILE A 126 -7.90 2.36 9.07
N ARG A 127 -7.84 1.50 10.10
CA ARG A 127 -7.34 1.87 11.44
C ARG A 127 -5.91 2.40 11.41
N ALA A 128 -5.04 1.77 10.59
CA ALA A 128 -3.67 2.23 10.41
C ALA A 128 -3.60 3.59 9.71
N VAL A 129 -4.42 3.79 8.68
CA VAL A 129 -4.51 5.04 7.92
C VAL A 129 -5.03 6.19 8.79
N GLU A 130 -6.10 5.98 9.55
CA GLU A 130 -6.64 6.97 10.48
C GLU A 130 -5.58 7.39 11.50
N TYR A 131 -4.89 6.42 12.09
CA TYR A 131 -3.82 6.69 13.04
C TYR A 131 -2.66 7.50 12.42
N ALA A 132 -2.20 7.12 11.23
CA ALA A 132 -1.12 7.82 10.55
C ALA A 132 -1.51 9.27 10.20
N LYS A 133 -2.75 9.52 9.77
CA LYS A 133 -3.27 10.87 9.51
C LYS A 133 -3.35 11.72 10.78
N GLU A 134 -3.80 11.16 11.90
CA GLU A 134 -3.82 11.85 13.20
C GLU A 134 -2.42 12.29 13.66
N HIS A 135 -1.37 11.59 13.18
CA HIS A 135 0.03 11.91 13.46
C HIS A 135 0.72 12.70 12.33
N GLY A 136 -0.05 13.28 11.40
CA GLY A 136 0.47 14.16 10.35
C GLY A 136 1.15 13.47 9.18
N CYS A 137 1.15 12.11 9.11
CA CYS A 137 1.74 11.38 8.01
C CYS A 137 0.88 11.46 6.75
N LYS A 138 1.53 11.52 5.60
CA LYS A 138 0.88 11.44 4.29
C LYS A 138 0.53 9.99 3.95
N ILE A 139 -0.61 9.84 3.24
CA ILE A 139 -1.16 8.54 2.88
C ILE A 139 -1.17 8.37 1.35
N ILE A 140 -0.57 7.28 0.88
CA ILE A 140 -0.75 6.78 -0.50
C ILE A 140 -1.65 5.55 -0.42
N GLY A 141 -2.84 5.62 -1.00
CA GLY A 141 -3.80 4.50 -1.01
C GLY A 141 -3.84 3.80 -2.37
N LEU A 142 -3.68 2.47 -2.36
CA LEU A 142 -3.87 1.62 -3.54
C LEU A 142 -5.20 0.88 -3.41
N THR A 143 -6.13 1.11 -4.34
CA THR A 143 -7.50 0.60 -4.25
C THR A 143 -8.02 0.05 -5.57
N GLY A 144 -8.98 -0.88 -5.48
CA GLY A 144 -9.81 -1.38 -6.58
C GLY A 144 -11.28 -1.03 -6.35
N PHE A 145 -12.17 -1.73 -7.01
CA PHE A 145 -13.64 -1.58 -6.92
C PHE A 145 -14.08 -0.11 -6.97
N SER A 146 -14.78 0.36 -5.94
CA SER A 146 -15.19 1.77 -5.79
C SER A 146 -14.13 2.64 -5.09
N GLY A 147 -13.08 2.03 -4.56
CA GLY A 147 -12.04 2.71 -3.77
C GLY A 147 -12.31 2.72 -2.26
N GLY A 148 -13.57 2.64 -1.85
CA GLY A 148 -13.99 2.63 -0.45
C GLY A 148 -13.43 3.78 0.38
N LYS A 149 -13.45 3.61 1.70
CA LYS A 149 -12.98 4.61 2.68
C LYS A 149 -11.49 4.94 2.51
N LEU A 150 -10.67 3.99 2.07
CA LEU A 150 -9.24 4.20 1.86
C LEU A 150 -9.00 5.28 0.81
N LYS A 151 -9.74 5.26 -0.32
CA LYS A 151 -9.64 6.28 -1.36
C LYS A 151 -9.95 7.68 -0.83
N GLU A 152 -10.99 7.81 0.00
CA GLU A 152 -11.40 9.09 0.61
C GLU A 152 -10.38 9.62 1.62
N LEU A 153 -9.72 8.73 2.36
CA LEU A 153 -8.74 9.10 3.38
C LEU A 153 -7.34 9.38 2.81
N SER A 154 -7.05 8.93 1.60
CA SER A 154 -5.72 9.06 0.99
C SER A 154 -5.43 10.48 0.53
N ASP A 155 -4.20 10.96 0.77
CA ASP A 155 -3.69 12.21 0.17
C ASP A 155 -3.42 12.01 -1.32
N ILE A 156 -2.94 10.82 -1.70
CA ILE A 156 -2.71 10.39 -3.08
C ILE A 156 -3.39 9.03 -3.27
N SER A 157 -4.25 8.93 -4.29
CA SER A 157 -5.03 7.71 -4.54
C SER A 157 -4.64 7.06 -5.87
N LEU A 158 -4.02 5.89 -5.79
CA LEU A 158 -3.75 5.02 -6.94
C LEU A 158 -4.92 4.03 -7.05
N HIS A 159 -5.88 4.36 -7.93
CA HIS A 159 -7.13 3.64 -8.03
C HIS A 159 -7.27 2.91 -9.37
N ALA A 160 -7.44 1.59 -9.31
CA ALA A 160 -7.81 0.76 -10.46
C ALA A 160 -9.32 0.46 -10.41
N PRO A 161 -10.16 1.10 -11.24
CA PRO A 161 -11.61 0.97 -11.17
C PRO A 161 -12.08 -0.35 -11.82
N VAL A 162 -11.81 -1.45 -11.15
CA VAL A 162 -12.19 -2.81 -11.60
C VAL A 162 -12.98 -3.53 -10.53
N ASN A 163 -14.12 -4.11 -10.91
CA ASN A 163 -15.00 -4.89 -10.01
C ASN A 163 -14.62 -6.37 -10.04
N SER A 164 -13.35 -6.69 -9.84
CA SER A 164 -12.85 -8.06 -9.79
C SER A 164 -11.74 -8.19 -8.77
N MET A 165 -11.65 -9.38 -8.17
CA MET A 165 -10.54 -9.77 -7.29
C MET A 165 -9.44 -10.53 -8.05
N GLN A 166 -9.64 -10.72 -9.34
CA GLN A 166 -8.68 -11.39 -10.24
C GLN A 166 -7.64 -10.41 -10.73
#